data_0bdf795af61d651c1e55dc1c6fa235ec
#
_entry.id   0bdf795af61d651c1e55dc1c6fa235ec
#
_cell.length_a   1.000
_cell.length_b   1.000
_cell.length_c   1.000
_cell.angle_alpha   90.00
_cell.angle_beta   90.00
_cell.angle_gamma   90.00
#
_symmetry.space_group_name_H-M   'P 1'
#
loop_
_entity.id
_entity.type
_entity.pdbx_description
1 polymer ?
#
loop_
_entity_poly.entity_id
_entity_poly.type
_entity_poly.pdbx_seq_one_letter_code
_entity_poly.pdbx_strand_id
1 'polypeptide(L)'
;NMAVMLITHDLGVIAETCDEVCVMYAGRIVERASAKEVFANPRHAYTQGLLNSIPRLNGTPKTELNTIDGMVPALKDLKPGCRFAPRSGREHEMELLTERQLMKEISPDHWVEACPVCAKV
;
A
#
# COMPACT_ATOMS: atom_id res chain seq x y z
N ASN A 1 -25.16 -3.41 16.58
CA ASN A 1 -24.04 -3.95 15.82
C ASN A 1 -24.12 -3.50 14.37
N MET A 2 -23.31 -2.51 14.03
CA MET A 2 -23.30 -1.93 12.69
C MET A 2 -21.88 -2.05 12.13
N ALA A 3 -21.77 -2.55 10.88
CA ALA A 3 -20.51 -2.52 10.15
C ALA A 3 -20.47 -1.27 9.27
N VAL A 4 -19.36 -0.58 9.26
CA VAL A 4 -19.16 0.63 8.45
C VAL A 4 -17.95 0.45 7.55
N MET A 5 -18.12 0.72 6.24
CA MET A 5 -17.03 0.77 5.29
C MET A 5 -16.75 2.24 4.98
N LEU A 6 -15.54 2.69 5.30
CA LEU A 6 -15.09 4.05 5.03
C LEU A 6 -14.05 4.03 3.90
N ILE A 7 -14.32 4.74 2.81
CA ILE A 7 -13.39 4.88 1.70
C ILE A 7 -12.82 6.28 1.75
N THR A 8 -11.51 6.39 1.96
CA THR A 8 -10.82 7.68 2.10
C THR A 8 -9.34 7.55 1.81
N HIS A 9 -8.70 8.66 1.51
CA HIS A 9 -7.24 8.77 1.44
C HIS A 9 -6.65 9.45 2.67
N ASP A 10 -7.48 9.79 3.66
CA ASP A 10 -7.02 10.41 4.90
C ASP A 10 -6.62 9.33 5.91
N LEU A 11 -5.32 9.07 5.99
CA LEU A 11 -4.76 8.04 6.86
C LEU A 11 -4.91 8.37 8.34
N GLY A 12 -4.96 9.65 8.70
CA GLY A 12 -5.22 10.05 10.09
C GLY A 12 -6.60 9.63 10.57
N VAL A 13 -7.61 9.80 9.73
CA VAL A 13 -8.99 9.35 10.04
C VAL A 13 -9.03 7.84 10.16
N ILE A 14 -8.37 7.13 9.25
CA ILE A 14 -8.31 5.66 9.27
C ILE A 14 -7.66 5.16 10.55
N ALA A 15 -6.56 5.76 10.97
CA ALA A 15 -5.85 5.37 12.19
C ALA A 15 -6.72 5.48 13.44
N GLU A 16 -7.60 6.47 13.49
CA GLU A 16 -8.45 6.75 14.66
C GLU A 16 -9.76 5.97 14.67
N THR A 17 -10.30 5.62 13.51
CA THR A 17 -11.68 5.12 13.41
C THR A 17 -11.83 3.70 12.89
N CYS A 18 -10.82 3.15 12.21
CA CYS A 18 -10.94 1.87 11.55
C CYS A 18 -10.30 0.73 12.35
N ASP A 19 -10.95 -0.43 12.33
CA ASP A 19 -10.41 -1.66 12.93
C ASP A 19 -9.54 -2.42 11.94
N GLU A 20 -9.94 -2.45 10.67
CA GLU A 20 -9.25 -3.14 9.59
C GLU A 20 -9.09 -2.21 8.40
N VAL A 21 -7.94 -2.30 7.72
CA VAL A 21 -7.59 -1.45 6.59
C VAL A 21 -7.25 -2.31 5.38
N CYS A 22 -7.83 -1.95 4.23
CA CYS A 22 -7.45 -2.49 2.94
C CYS A 22 -6.83 -1.35 2.13
N VAL A 23 -5.57 -1.51 1.74
CA VAL A 23 -4.87 -0.53 0.90
C VAL A 23 -5.06 -0.92 -0.56
N MET A 24 -5.60 -0.02 -1.36
CA MET A 24 -5.86 -0.26 -2.78
C MET A 24 -4.93 0.58 -3.65
N TYR A 25 -4.44 -0.03 -4.72
CA TYR A 25 -3.67 0.65 -5.75
C TYR A 25 -4.11 0.17 -7.13
N ALA A 26 -4.42 1.13 -8.01
CA ALA A 26 -4.80 0.85 -9.39
C ALA A 26 -5.86 -0.27 -9.52
N GLY A 27 -6.87 -0.22 -8.66
CA GLY A 27 -7.98 -1.17 -8.69
C GLY A 27 -7.73 -2.52 -8.03
N ARG A 28 -6.61 -2.67 -7.29
CA ARG A 28 -6.29 -3.90 -6.57
C ARG A 28 -5.98 -3.62 -5.10
N ILE A 29 -6.39 -4.54 -4.22
CA ILE A 29 -5.94 -4.53 -2.84
C ILE A 29 -4.51 -5.06 -2.82
N VAL A 30 -3.58 -4.24 -2.32
CA VAL A 30 -2.16 -4.60 -2.23
C VAL A 30 -1.75 -4.99 -0.82
N GLU A 31 -2.48 -4.54 0.19
CA GLU A 31 -2.24 -4.92 1.58
C GLU A 31 -3.54 -4.85 2.38
N ARG A 32 -3.72 -5.80 3.30
CA ARG A 32 -4.88 -5.84 4.20
C ARG A 32 -4.44 -6.33 5.56
N ALA A 33 -4.77 -5.58 6.59
CA ALA A 33 -4.48 -5.97 7.98
C ALA A 33 -5.32 -5.13 8.94
N SER A 34 -5.19 -5.39 10.24
CA SER A 34 -5.73 -4.48 11.24
C SER A 34 -5.09 -3.10 11.07
N ALA A 35 -5.81 -2.05 11.47
CA ALA A 35 -5.26 -0.69 11.39
C ALA A 35 -3.93 -0.60 12.14
N LYS A 36 -3.86 -1.21 13.31
CA LYS A 36 -2.62 -1.24 14.11
C LYS A 36 -1.46 -1.87 13.35
N GLU A 37 -1.67 -3.00 12.67
CA GLU A 37 -0.63 -3.68 11.90
C GLU A 37 -0.20 -2.90 10.66
N VAL A 38 -1.15 -2.33 9.93
CA VAL A 38 -0.84 -1.54 8.74
C VAL A 38 0.03 -0.34 9.10
N PHE A 39 -0.28 0.35 10.20
CA PHE A 39 0.50 1.51 10.62
C PHE A 39 1.82 1.16 11.28
N ALA A 40 1.88 0.06 12.04
CA ALA A 40 3.11 -0.36 12.73
C ALA A 40 4.07 -1.13 11.85
N ASN A 41 3.56 -1.93 10.90
CA ASN A 41 4.36 -2.90 10.15
C ASN A 41 3.88 -3.04 8.69
N PRO A 42 3.87 -1.94 7.91
CA PRO A 42 3.47 -2.00 6.51
C PRO A 42 4.45 -2.85 5.71
N ARG A 43 3.93 -3.74 4.87
CA ARG A 43 4.74 -4.69 4.12
C ARG A 43 4.87 -4.35 2.63
N HIS A 44 3.84 -3.73 2.04
CA HIS A 44 3.89 -3.36 0.64
C HIS A 44 4.57 -1.99 0.47
N ALA A 45 5.39 -1.85 -0.57
CA ALA A 45 6.11 -0.60 -0.84
C ALA A 45 5.17 0.61 -0.99
N TYR A 46 4.01 0.42 -1.60
CA TYR A 46 3.03 1.48 -1.74
C TYR A 46 2.48 1.94 -0.38
N THR A 47 2.14 0.99 0.50
CA THR A 47 1.69 1.29 1.86
C THR A 47 2.75 2.05 2.64
N GLN A 48 4.01 1.60 2.54
CA GLN A 48 5.14 2.28 3.17
C GLN A 48 5.28 3.71 2.67
N GLY A 49 5.13 3.91 1.35
CA GLY A 49 5.19 5.24 0.75
C GLY A 49 4.07 6.16 1.23
N LEU A 50 2.85 5.64 1.33
CA LEU A 50 1.71 6.41 1.85
C LEU A 50 1.95 6.86 3.30
N LEU A 51 2.44 5.96 4.14
CA LEU A 51 2.70 6.26 5.55
C LEU A 51 3.85 7.26 5.70
N ASN A 52 4.87 7.17 4.85
CA ASN A 52 6.00 8.10 4.87
C ASN A 52 5.64 9.50 4.37
N SER A 53 4.53 9.64 3.64
CA SER A 53 4.07 10.94 3.16
C SER A 53 3.13 11.65 4.13
N ILE A 54 2.79 11.05 5.28
CA ILE A 54 1.97 11.68 6.32
C ILE A 54 2.81 12.72 7.06
N PRO A 55 2.30 13.95 7.26
CA PRO A 55 2.96 14.92 8.12
C PRO A 55 3.04 14.39 9.56
N ARG A 56 4.24 14.38 10.12
CA ARG A 56 4.42 13.98 11.52
C ARG A 56 4.20 15.18 12.43
N LEU A 57 3.26 15.06 13.36
CA LEU A 57 2.97 16.13 14.33
C LEU A 57 4.19 16.49 15.19
N ASN A 58 5.10 15.52 15.39
CA ASN A 58 6.34 15.70 16.17
C ASN A 58 7.58 15.79 15.27
N GLY A 59 7.40 15.96 13.96
CA GLY A 59 8.51 16.07 13.03
C GLY A 59 9.17 17.44 13.08
N THR A 60 10.45 17.53 12.72
CA THR A 60 11.12 18.80 12.56
C THR A 60 10.46 19.59 11.43
N PRO A 61 10.20 20.91 11.64
CA PRO A 61 9.46 21.72 10.65
C PRO A 61 10.06 21.80 9.26
N LYS A 62 11.29 21.38 9.09
CA LYS A 62 12.03 21.43 7.81
C LYS A 62 12.14 20.11 7.09
N THR A 63 11.51 19.05 7.60
CA THR A 63 11.55 17.76 6.93
C THR A 63 10.60 17.76 5.74
N GLU A 64 11.14 17.60 4.54
CA GLU A 64 10.31 17.44 3.36
C GLU A 64 9.46 16.17 3.49
N LEU A 65 8.21 16.27 3.05
CA LEU A 65 7.36 15.09 3.00
C LEU A 65 7.87 14.14 1.93
N ASN A 66 8.10 12.89 2.31
CA ASN A 66 8.42 11.86 1.33
C ASN A 66 7.17 11.56 0.51
N THR A 67 7.25 11.79 -0.79
CA THR A 67 6.15 11.51 -1.71
C THR A 67 6.50 10.29 -2.56
N ILE A 68 5.47 9.60 -3.04
CA ILE A 68 5.64 8.51 -3.98
C ILE A 68 5.80 9.12 -5.37
N ASP A 69 6.94 8.88 -5.99
CA ASP A 69 7.21 9.39 -7.33
C ASP A 69 6.29 8.79 -8.38
N GLY A 70 6.05 9.56 -9.44
CA GLY A 70 5.25 9.13 -10.57
C GLY A 70 3.76 9.28 -10.34
N MET A 71 2.99 8.75 -11.27
CA MET A 71 1.52 8.82 -11.27
C MET A 71 0.93 7.42 -11.35
N VAL A 72 -0.32 7.29 -10.87
CA VAL A 72 -1.08 6.06 -11.06
C VAL A 72 -1.27 5.84 -12.57
N PRO A 73 -0.97 4.64 -13.09
CA PRO A 73 -1.15 4.36 -14.53
C PRO A 73 -2.61 4.57 -14.96
N ALA A 74 -2.79 5.01 -16.20
CA ALA A 74 -4.12 5.06 -16.80
C ALA A 74 -4.70 3.64 -16.91
N LEU A 75 -6.04 3.52 -16.90
CA LEU A 75 -6.71 2.22 -16.96
C LEU A 75 -6.23 1.37 -18.15
N LYS A 76 -5.98 2.00 -19.29
CA LYS A 76 -5.47 1.32 -20.48
C LYS A 76 -4.06 0.77 -20.35
N ASP A 77 -3.27 1.31 -19.41
CA ASP A 77 -1.87 0.95 -19.22
C ASP A 77 -1.65 0.00 -18.05
N LEU A 78 -2.73 -0.47 -17.41
CA LEU A 78 -2.63 -1.38 -16.29
C LEU A 78 -2.10 -2.75 -16.71
N LYS A 79 -1.07 -3.22 -16.01
CA LYS A 79 -0.47 -4.53 -16.25
C LYS A 79 -1.18 -5.62 -15.46
N PRO A 80 -1.23 -6.86 -15.95
CA PRO A 80 -1.77 -7.97 -15.16
C PRO A 80 -0.91 -8.33 -13.94
N GLY A 81 0.39 -8.08 -13.99
CA GLY A 81 1.31 -8.32 -12.89
C GLY A 81 1.34 -7.21 -11.86
N CYS A 82 2.52 -6.90 -11.34
CA CYS A 82 2.69 -5.86 -10.33
C CYS A 82 2.42 -4.47 -10.91
N ARG A 83 1.29 -3.88 -10.54
CA ARG A 83 0.88 -2.57 -11.05
C ARG A 83 1.66 -1.41 -10.43
N PHE A 84 2.29 -1.63 -9.27
CA PHE A 84 3.13 -0.63 -8.61
C PHE A 84 4.55 -0.59 -9.16
N ALA A 85 4.97 -1.57 -9.94
CA ALA A 85 6.34 -1.68 -10.45
C ALA A 85 6.92 -0.37 -11.03
N PRO A 86 6.19 0.38 -11.89
CA PRO A 86 6.73 1.61 -12.48
C PRO A 86 7.06 2.71 -11.46
N ARG A 87 6.40 2.68 -10.29
CA ARG A 87 6.58 3.69 -9.24
C ARG A 87 7.43 3.21 -8.07
N SER A 88 7.79 1.92 -8.06
CA SER A 88 8.54 1.33 -6.94
C SER A 88 9.99 1.80 -6.89
N GLY A 89 10.54 2.26 -8.00
CA GLY A 89 11.95 2.58 -8.12
C GLY A 89 12.85 1.36 -8.12
N ARG A 90 12.28 0.16 -8.29
CA ARG A 90 12.99 -1.11 -8.27
C ARG A 90 12.74 -1.88 -9.56
N GLU A 91 13.74 -2.62 -10.02
CA GLU A 91 13.58 -3.46 -11.20
C GLU A 91 12.70 -4.66 -10.90
N HIS A 92 11.85 -5.00 -11.85
CA HIS A 92 10.98 -6.17 -11.79
C HIS A 92 11.28 -7.07 -12.99
N GLU A 93 11.37 -8.35 -12.75
CA GLU A 93 11.48 -9.32 -13.83
C GLU A 93 10.18 -9.34 -14.66
N MET A 94 10.30 -9.71 -15.94
CA MET A 94 9.18 -9.71 -16.87
C MET A 94 7.99 -10.53 -16.35
N GLU A 95 8.25 -11.65 -15.69
CA GLU A 95 7.22 -12.49 -15.09
C GLU A 95 6.37 -11.71 -14.08
N LEU A 96 7.01 -10.89 -13.24
CA LEU A 96 6.31 -10.07 -12.24
C LEU A 96 5.47 -8.97 -12.87
N LEU A 97 5.78 -8.56 -14.10
CA LEU A 97 5.03 -7.55 -14.84
C LEU A 97 3.85 -8.14 -15.62
N THR A 98 3.91 -9.42 -15.95
CA THR A 98 2.94 -10.08 -16.81
C THR A 98 2.00 -11.02 -16.07
N GLU A 99 2.41 -11.56 -14.92
CA GLU A 99 1.61 -12.47 -14.11
C GLU A 99 1.05 -11.78 -12.87
N ARG A 100 -0.24 -11.99 -12.62
CA ARG A 100 -0.90 -11.44 -11.44
C ARG A 100 -0.34 -12.07 -10.17
N GLN A 101 0.10 -11.23 -9.24
CA GLN A 101 0.49 -11.67 -7.91
C GLN A 101 -0.76 -11.78 -7.03
N LEU A 102 -0.90 -12.91 -6.35
CA LEU A 102 -2.03 -13.14 -5.46
C LEU A 102 -1.74 -12.60 -4.07
N MET A 103 -2.79 -12.36 -3.30
CA MET A 103 -2.66 -12.00 -1.90
C MET A 103 -2.14 -13.19 -1.10
N LYS A 104 -1.17 -12.93 -0.23
CA LYS A 104 -0.57 -13.94 0.64
C LYS A 104 -0.63 -13.48 2.09
N GLU A 105 -1.10 -14.36 2.98
CA GLU A 105 -1.05 -14.10 4.42
C GLU A 105 0.38 -14.29 4.93
N ILE A 106 0.97 -13.21 5.42
CA ILE A 106 2.35 -13.18 5.89
C ILE A 106 2.47 -13.26 7.41
N SER A 107 1.39 -12.95 8.10
CA SER A 107 1.23 -13.12 9.53
C SER A 107 -0.27 -13.19 9.82
N PRO A 108 -0.72 -13.62 11.02
CA PRO A 108 -2.16 -13.75 11.28
C PRO A 108 -2.95 -12.49 10.89
N ASP A 109 -3.89 -12.66 9.96
CA ASP A 109 -4.77 -11.61 9.44
C ASP A 109 -4.03 -10.43 8.76
N HIS A 110 -2.76 -10.63 8.35
CA HIS A 110 -2.02 -9.64 7.57
C HIS A 110 -1.73 -10.19 6.17
N TRP A 111 -2.41 -9.63 5.18
CA TRP A 111 -2.33 -10.04 3.79
C TRP A 111 -1.65 -8.99 2.93
N VAL A 112 -0.82 -9.43 1.99
CA VAL A 112 -0.12 -8.55 1.06
C VAL A 112 -0.08 -9.18 -0.33
N GLU A 113 -0.12 -8.36 -1.37
CA GLU A 113 0.11 -8.83 -2.73
C GLU A 113 1.54 -9.36 -2.83
N ALA A 114 1.69 -10.63 -3.25
CA ALA A 114 2.93 -11.38 -3.12
C ALA A 114 3.96 -11.03 -4.20
N CYS A 115 4.20 -9.75 -4.46
CA CYS A 115 5.29 -9.30 -5.30
C CYS A 115 6.59 -9.29 -4.49
N PRO A 116 7.58 -10.13 -4.81
CA PRO A 116 8.81 -10.24 -4.00
C PRO A 116 9.66 -8.96 -4.01
N VAL A 117 9.41 -8.05 -4.94
CA VAL A 117 10.14 -6.78 -5.02
C VAL A 117 9.43 -5.69 -4.21
N CYS A 118 8.11 -5.63 -4.29
CA CYS A 118 7.33 -4.57 -3.63
C CYS A 118 6.86 -4.94 -2.23
N ALA A 119 6.76 -6.22 -1.92
CA ALA A 119 6.31 -6.69 -0.62
C ALA A 119 7.40 -7.49 0.08
N LYS A 120 7.49 -7.30 1.39
CA LYS A 120 8.33 -8.15 2.24
C LYS A 120 7.50 -9.37 2.64
N VAL A 121 7.72 -10.43 1.95
CA VAL A 121 6.98 -11.68 2.12
C VAL A 121 7.81 -12.67 2.94
#